data_1aa898a38c3e3961b6731a0ac0739815
#
_entry.id   1aa898a38c3e3961b6731a0ac0739815
#
_cell.length_a   1.000
_cell.length_b   1.000
_cell.length_c   1.000
_cell.angle_alpha   90.00
_cell.angle_beta   90.00
_cell.angle_gamma   90.00
#
_symmetry.space_group_name_H-M   'P 1'
#
loop_
_entity.id
_entity.type
_entity.pdbx_description
1 polymer ?
#
loop_
_entity_poly.entity_id
_entity_poly.type
_entity_poly.pdbx_seq_one_letter_code
_entity_poly.pdbx_strand_id
1 'polypeptide(L)'
;MTILICLAGATGWAGSALARGIAQTDDIAIVAAVSRTHARRILGDVLAEPGLTCPLYTSAQEALAHPCDVFVEFTKPEVARSNVLAALGQGAHVVIGTSGLTDADYAEIATAAEDHQRGVLAVGNFALTVVLLQKFAEIAARYIPQWEIIDYAHADKMDAPSGTARELAFRLSKIRPSELSVPLEQIQGEVETRGARLTGSQVHSIRLPGYTISAEIIFGLPDQKLTLRHDSGSSAQPYVDGALLAIRKVNTFVGLRRGLDNVLDLT
;
A
#
# COMPACT_ATOMS: atom_id res chain seq x y z
N MET A 1 8.00 11.27 -22.39
CA MET A 1 8.25 9.86 -22.76
C MET A 1 7.21 9.04 -22.02
N THR A 2 6.44 8.19 -22.69
CA THR A 2 5.40 7.39 -22.07
C THR A 2 6.04 6.17 -21.37
N ILE A 3 5.67 5.90 -20.13
CA ILE A 3 6.14 4.73 -19.37
C ILE A 3 5.30 3.52 -19.80
N LEU A 4 5.96 2.50 -20.32
CA LEU A 4 5.31 1.26 -20.73
C LEU A 4 5.25 0.28 -19.56
N ILE A 5 4.07 -0.23 -19.24
CA ILE A 5 3.92 -1.17 -18.13
C ILE A 5 3.34 -2.52 -18.55
N CYS A 6 3.75 -3.56 -17.81
CA CYS A 6 3.07 -4.84 -17.76
C CYS A 6 2.32 -4.94 -16.43
N LEU A 7 1.00 -5.17 -16.46
CA LEU A 7 0.15 -5.22 -15.26
C LEU A 7 -0.29 -6.65 -14.95
N ALA A 8 0.29 -7.25 -13.92
CA ALA A 8 -0.14 -8.56 -13.42
C ALA A 8 -1.30 -8.41 -12.42
N GLY A 9 -2.34 -9.24 -12.59
CA GLY A 9 -3.57 -9.13 -11.80
C GLY A 9 -4.53 -8.05 -12.30
N ALA A 10 -4.45 -7.68 -13.59
CA ALA A 10 -5.17 -6.57 -14.20
C ALA A 10 -6.70 -6.61 -14.08
N THR A 11 -7.30 -7.78 -13.88
CA THR A 11 -8.76 -7.95 -13.73
C THR A 11 -9.21 -8.13 -12.27
N GLY A 12 -8.25 -8.05 -11.32
CA GLY A 12 -8.52 -8.06 -9.88
C GLY A 12 -9.06 -6.72 -9.38
N TRP A 13 -9.42 -6.68 -8.10
CA TRP A 13 -10.00 -5.48 -7.46
C TRP A 13 -9.11 -4.23 -7.61
N ALA A 14 -7.85 -4.29 -7.21
CA ALA A 14 -6.91 -3.17 -7.33
C ALA A 14 -6.40 -2.98 -8.78
N GLY A 15 -6.10 -4.09 -9.49
CA GLY A 15 -5.58 -4.05 -10.84
C GLY A 15 -6.54 -3.43 -11.85
N SER A 16 -7.84 -3.72 -11.74
CA SER A 16 -8.85 -3.14 -12.64
C SER A 16 -9.05 -1.64 -12.39
N ALA A 17 -8.97 -1.18 -11.14
CA ALA A 17 -9.02 0.23 -10.82
C ALA A 17 -7.79 0.97 -11.38
N LEU A 18 -6.59 0.40 -11.18
CA LEU A 18 -5.36 0.97 -11.75
C LEU A 18 -5.41 1.01 -13.28
N ALA A 19 -5.87 -0.05 -13.94
CA ALA A 19 -5.99 -0.08 -15.39
C ALA A 19 -6.89 1.05 -15.92
N ARG A 20 -8.06 1.27 -15.28
CA ARG A 20 -8.94 2.41 -15.62
C ARG A 20 -8.29 3.76 -15.33
N GLY A 21 -7.56 3.88 -14.21
CA GLY A 21 -6.81 5.09 -13.89
C GLY A 21 -5.73 5.40 -14.94
N ILE A 22 -5.02 4.39 -15.43
CA ILE A 22 -4.01 4.56 -16.48
C ILE A 22 -4.67 5.00 -17.81
N ALA A 23 -5.85 4.49 -18.14
CA ALA A 23 -6.58 4.93 -19.35
C ALA A 23 -6.94 6.43 -19.34
N GLN A 24 -6.83 7.10 -18.18
CA GLN A 24 -7.08 8.53 -18.02
C GLN A 24 -5.77 9.35 -17.97
N THR A 25 -4.61 8.72 -18.20
CA THR A 25 -3.29 9.39 -18.20
C THR A 25 -2.66 9.35 -19.60
N ASP A 26 -1.84 10.35 -19.91
CA ASP A 26 -1.13 10.43 -21.19
C ASP A 26 0.33 9.92 -21.09
N ASP A 27 0.82 9.71 -19.87
CA ASP A 27 2.24 9.43 -19.61
C ASP A 27 2.52 7.96 -19.26
N ILE A 28 1.49 7.10 -19.11
CA ILE A 28 1.62 5.67 -18.80
C ILE A 28 0.74 4.86 -19.78
N ALA A 29 1.27 3.77 -20.32
CA ALA A 29 0.53 2.86 -21.19
C ALA A 29 0.71 1.40 -20.79
N ILE A 30 -0.38 0.61 -20.78
CA ILE A 30 -0.34 -0.84 -20.54
C ILE A 30 -0.06 -1.53 -21.87
N VAL A 31 1.11 -2.19 -22.00
CA VAL A 31 1.49 -2.92 -23.22
C VAL A 31 1.12 -4.41 -23.15
N ALA A 32 1.06 -4.98 -21.94
CA ALA A 32 0.64 -6.35 -21.68
C ALA A 32 0.03 -6.45 -20.30
N ALA A 33 -0.89 -7.39 -20.12
CA ALA A 33 -1.51 -7.62 -18.81
C ALA A 33 -1.70 -9.12 -18.53
N VAL A 34 -1.79 -9.48 -17.24
CA VAL A 34 -1.93 -10.88 -16.81
C VAL A 34 -3.27 -11.07 -16.11
N SER A 35 -4.04 -12.07 -16.61
CA SER A 35 -5.25 -12.56 -15.96
C SER A 35 -5.45 -14.04 -16.29
N ARG A 36 -5.47 -14.89 -15.28
CA ARG A 36 -5.68 -16.34 -15.47
C ARG A 36 -7.06 -16.69 -16.01
N THR A 37 -8.08 -15.90 -15.63
CA THR A 37 -9.48 -16.16 -15.98
C THR A 37 -9.91 -15.53 -17.31
N HIS A 38 -9.18 -14.53 -17.80
CA HIS A 38 -9.56 -13.76 -19.01
C HIS A 38 -8.44 -13.73 -20.06
N ALA A 39 -7.48 -14.66 -19.99
CA ALA A 39 -6.39 -14.73 -20.95
C ALA A 39 -6.87 -14.85 -22.42
N ARG A 40 -6.07 -14.39 -23.36
CA ARG A 40 -6.35 -14.35 -24.81
C ARG A 40 -7.47 -13.39 -25.21
N ARG A 41 -7.87 -12.49 -24.34
CA ARG A 41 -8.80 -11.39 -24.60
C ARG A 41 -8.06 -10.07 -24.60
N ILE A 42 -8.71 -9.02 -25.03
CA ILE A 42 -8.22 -7.63 -24.86
C ILE A 42 -8.70 -7.11 -23.52
N LEU A 43 -7.83 -6.39 -22.79
CA LEU A 43 -8.14 -5.89 -21.45
C LEU A 43 -9.35 -4.94 -21.47
N GLY A 44 -9.45 -4.09 -22.50
CA GLY A 44 -10.55 -3.15 -22.66
C GLY A 44 -11.90 -3.82 -22.83
N ASP A 45 -11.97 -4.96 -23.53
CA ASP A 45 -13.21 -5.74 -23.66
C ASP A 45 -13.66 -6.33 -22.32
N VAL A 46 -12.71 -6.70 -21.47
CA VAL A 46 -13.00 -7.29 -20.15
C VAL A 46 -13.44 -6.23 -19.14
N LEU A 47 -12.83 -5.05 -19.19
CA LEU A 47 -13.08 -3.97 -18.23
C LEU A 47 -14.13 -2.95 -18.71
N ALA A 48 -14.67 -3.12 -19.93
CA ALA A 48 -15.54 -2.13 -20.61
C ALA A 48 -14.86 -0.75 -20.71
N GLU A 49 -13.56 -0.75 -21.09
CA GLU A 49 -12.70 0.44 -21.23
C GLU A 49 -12.00 0.40 -22.60
N PRO A 50 -12.60 0.96 -23.67
CA PRO A 50 -12.08 0.82 -25.04
C PRO A 50 -10.66 1.33 -25.27
N GLY A 51 -10.17 2.24 -24.42
CA GLY A 51 -8.80 2.76 -24.48
C GLY A 51 -7.72 1.74 -24.11
N LEU A 52 -8.09 0.62 -23.48
CA LEU A 52 -7.15 -0.42 -23.04
C LEU A 52 -7.04 -1.53 -24.10
N THR A 53 -6.18 -1.35 -25.08
CA THR A 53 -6.04 -2.27 -26.24
C THR A 53 -5.06 -3.42 -26.03
N CYS A 54 -4.42 -3.51 -24.85
CA CYS A 54 -3.41 -4.51 -24.56
C CYS A 54 -3.99 -5.92 -24.42
N PRO A 55 -3.25 -6.99 -24.84
CA PRO A 55 -3.67 -8.37 -24.68
C PRO A 55 -3.50 -8.84 -23.22
N LEU A 56 -4.34 -9.80 -22.86
CA LEU A 56 -4.29 -10.53 -21.58
C LEU A 56 -3.61 -11.89 -21.77
N TYR A 57 -2.61 -12.15 -20.93
CA TYR A 57 -1.85 -13.39 -20.88
C TYR A 57 -2.20 -14.23 -19.65
N THR A 58 -1.86 -15.54 -19.67
CA THR A 58 -2.08 -16.44 -18.53
C THR A 58 -1.03 -16.28 -17.43
N SER A 59 0.19 -15.89 -17.83
CA SER A 59 1.36 -15.80 -16.93
C SER A 59 2.16 -14.51 -17.15
N ALA A 60 2.95 -14.16 -16.15
CA ALA A 60 3.90 -13.05 -16.25
C ALA A 60 4.99 -13.32 -17.31
N GLN A 61 5.43 -14.56 -17.44
CA GLN A 61 6.45 -14.97 -18.43
C GLN A 61 5.96 -14.69 -19.86
N GLU A 62 4.69 -15.04 -20.18
CA GLU A 62 4.12 -14.75 -21.50
C GLU A 62 3.98 -13.24 -21.74
N ALA A 63 3.52 -12.50 -20.72
CA ALA A 63 3.32 -11.06 -20.81
C ALA A 63 4.65 -10.30 -20.96
N LEU A 64 5.70 -10.73 -20.28
CA LEU A 64 7.05 -10.15 -20.33
C LEU A 64 7.81 -10.41 -21.64
N ALA A 65 7.26 -11.20 -22.56
CA ALA A 65 7.74 -11.20 -23.94
C ALA A 65 7.54 -9.84 -24.63
N HIS A 66 6.67 -8.99 -24.10
CA HIS A 66 6.51 -7.59 -24.49
C HIS A 66 7.39 -6.71 -23.60
N PRO A 67 8.35 -5.97 -24.17
CA PRO A 67 9.19 -5.07 -23.40
C PRO A 67 8.34 -4.03 -22.62
N CYS A 68 8.66 -3.84 -21.34
CA CYS A 68 8.04 -2.81 -20.51
C CYS A 68 9.10 -2.15 -19.61
N ASP A 69 8.85 -0.89 -19.25
CA ASP A 69 9.72 -0.14 -18.32
C ASP A 69 9.46 -0.54 -16.88
N VAL A 70 8.18 -0.80 -16.55
CA VAL A 70 7.74 -1.15 -15.19
C VAL A 70 6.78 -2.33 -15.21
N PHE A 71 7.05 -3.32 -14.37
CA PHE A 71 6.14 -4.42 -14.07
C PHE A 71 5.38 -4.14 -12.78
N VAL A 72 4.05 -4.21 -12.81
CA VAL A 72 3.19 -3.99 -11.62
C VAL A 72 2.62 -5.33 -11.17
N GLU A 73 2.92 -5.73 -9.93
CA GLU A 73 2.54 -7.02 -9.35
C GLU A 73 1.36 -6.88 -8.38
N PHE A 74 0.16 -7.22 -8.83
CA PHE A 74 -1.10 -7.21 -8.07
C PHE A 74 -1.80 -8.57 -8.07
N THR A 75 -1.04 -9.67 -8.01
CA THR A 75 -1.59 -11.03 -8.04
C THR A 75 -1.74 -11.61 -6.63
N LYS A 76 -1.12 -12.76 -6.38
CA LYS A 76 -1.16 -13.47 -5.10
C LYS A 76 0.25 -13.80 -4.63
N PRO A 77 0.49 -13.94 -3.32
CA PRO A 77 1.82 -14.17 -2.76
C PRO A 77 2.52 -15.40 -3.33
N GLU A 78 1.78 -16.45 -3.67
CA GLU A 78 2.36 -17.71 -4.17
C GLU A 78 3.10 -17.57 -5.50
N VAL A 79 2.75 -16.56 -6.30
CA VAL A 79 3.38 -16.31 -7.61
C VAL A 79 4.11 -14.97 -7.69
N ALA A 80 3.88 -14.08 -6.75
CA ALA A 80 4.41 -12.71 -6.80
C ALA A 80 5.95 -12.69 -6.86
N ARG A 81 6.63 -13.47 -6.01
CA ARG A 81 8.09 -13.55 -6.01
C ARG A 81 8.64 -13.97 -7.39
N SER A 82 8.13 -15.07 -7.98
CA SER A 82 8.60 -15.54 -9.27
C SER A 82 8.32 -14.55 -10.40
N ASN A 83 7.19 -13.86 -10.36
CA ASN A 83 6.85 -12.83 -11.35
C ASN A 83 7.82 -11.65 -11.26
N VAL A 84 8.13 -11.18 -10.03
CA VAL A 84 9.06 -10.07 -9.77
C VAL A 84 10.46 -10.41 -10.28
N LEU A 85 10.98 -11.60 -9.96
CA LEU A 85 12.30 -12.04 -10.41
C LEU A 85 12.36 -12.16 -11.94
N ALA A 86 11.30 -12.66 -12.58
CA ALA A 86 11.20 -12.72 -14.05
C ALA A 86 11.21 -11.31 -14.67
N ALA A 87 10.49 -10.35 -14.08
CA ALA A 87 10.45 -8.97 -14.56
C ALA A 87 11.82 -8.28 -14.45
N LEU A 88 12.51 -8.46 -13.31
CA LEU A 88 13.88 -7.95 -13.10
C LEU A 88 14.85 -8.55 -14.14
N GLY A 89 14.76 -9.86 -14.41
CA GLY A 89 15.56 -10.55 -15.42
C GLY A 89 15.32 -10.04 -16.85
N GLN A 90 14.15 -9.47 -17.14
CA GLN A 90 13.84 -8.80 -18.41
C GLN A 90 14.20 -7.30 -18.40
N GLY A 91 14.77 -6.79 -17.32
CA GLY A 91 15.22 -5.41 -17.20
C GLY A 91 14.12 -4.41 -16.87
N ALA A 92 12.96 -4.83 -16.39
CA ALA A 92 11.91 -3.94 -15.92
C ALA A 92 12.14 -3.51 -14.45
N HIS A 93 11.76 -2.27 -14.11
CA HIS A 93 11.55 -1.88 -12.71
C HIS A 93 10.27 -2.54 -12.19
N VAL A 94 10.09 -2.63 -10.86
CA VAL A 94 8.94 -3.37 -10.32
C VAL A 94 8.23 -2.59 -9.23
N VAL A 95 6.89 -2.53 -9.31
CA VAL A 95 6.00 -2.07 -8.23
C VAL A 95 5.22 -3.27 -7.69
N ILE A 96 5.37 -3.57 -6.40
CA ILE A 96 4.72 -4.70 -5.74
C ILE A 96 3.60 -4.17 -4.83
N GLY A 97 2.36 -4.59 -5.09
CA GLY A 97 1.21 -4.35 -4.21
C GLY A 97 0.62 -5.62 -3.64
N THR A 98 1.14 -6.79 -4.04
CA THR A 98 0.76 -8.06 -3.45
C THR A 98 1.32 -8.18 -2.04
N SER A 99 0.43 -8.42 -1.07
CA SER A 99 0.81 -8.68 0.32
C SER A 99 1.16 -10.16 0.55
N GLY A 100 1.86 -10.46 1.66
CA GLY A 100 2.15 -11.83 2.08
C GLY A 100 3.50 -12.40 1.61
N LEU A 101 4.34 -11.60 0.96
CA LEU A 101 5.75 -11.94 0.74
C LEU A 101 6.50 -11.98 2.08
N THR A 102 7.35 -12.98 2.24
CA THR A 102 8.19 -13.15 3.43
C THR A 102 9.43 -12.26 3.40
N ASP A 103 10.11 -12.12 4.53
CA ASP A 103 11.39 -11.41 4.57
C ASP A 103 12.47 -12.11 3.72
N ALA A 104 12.41 -13.44 3.58
CA ALA A 104 13.29 -14.20 2.68
C ALA A 104 13.01 -13.86 1.20
N ASP A 105 11.74 -13.75 0.81
CA ASP A 105 11.36 -13.32 -0.55
C ASP A 105 11.88 -11.90 -0.83
N TYR A 106 11.73 -10.99 0.12
CA TYR A 106 12.22 -9.61 -0.02
C TYR A 106 13.76 -9.54 -0.09
N ALA A 107 14.47 -10.39 0.63
CA ALA A 107 15.94 -10.45 0.55
C ALA A 107 16.41 -10.90 -0.84
N GLU A 108 15.77 -11.92 -1.41
CA GLU A 108 16.09 -12.40 -2.77
C GLU A 108 15.75 -11.34 -3.84
N ILE A 109 14.59 -10.69 -3.71
CA ILE A 109 14.17 -9.60 -4.60
C ILE A 109 15.15 -8.42 -4.51
N ALA A 110 15.62 -8.07 -3.32
CA ALA A 110 16.59 -6.99 -3.12
C ALA A 110 17.91 -7.28 -3.84
N THR A 111 18.44 -8.50 -3.68
CA THR A 111 19.66 -8.95 -4.39
C THR A 111 19.47 -8.87 -5.91
N ALA A 112 18.37 -9.43 -6.42
CA ALA A 112 18.08 -9.39 -7.86
C ALA A 112 17.90 -7.96 -8.38
N ALA A 113 17.29 -7.06 -7.61
CA ALA A 113 17.12 -5.65 -7.99
C ALA A 113 18.49 -4.94 -8.15
N GLU A 114 19.43 -5.22 -7.24
CA GLU A 114 20.79 -4.69 -7.32
C GLU A 114 21.56 -5.28 -8.50
N ASP A 115 21.53 -6.60 -8.68
CA ASP A 115 22.22 -7.31 -9.78
C ASP A 115 21.77 -6.81 -11.16
N HIS A 116 20.47 -6.57 -11.33
CA HIS A 116 19.91 -6.07 -12.58
C HIS A 116 19.89 -4.53 -12.68
N GLN A 117 20.38 -3.80 -11.66
CA GLN A 117 20.39 -2.34 -11.60
C GLN A 117 18.98 -1.75 -11.82
N ARG A 118 17.97 -2.29 -11.14
CA ARG A 118 16.57 -1.87 -11.21
C ARG A 118 16.02 -1.48 -9.85
N GLY A 119 15.06 -0.56 -9.86
CA GLY A 119 14.30 -0.19 -8.66
C GLY A 119 13.14 -1.16 -8.47
N VAL A 120 12.91 -1.54 -7.21
CA VAL A 120 11.73 -2.28 -6.75
C VAL A 120 11.08 -1.49 -5.62
N LEU A 121 9.81 -1.18 -5.75
CA LEU A 121 9.02 -0.51 -4.71
C LEU A 121 7.91 -1.43 -4.22
N ALA A 122 8.03 -1.95 -3.01
CA ALA A 122 7.00 -2.76 -2.37
C ALA A 122 6.10 -1.88 -1.49
N VAL A 123 4.80 -1.85 -1.78
CA VAL A 123 3.84 -0.93 -1.17
C VAL A 123 2.72 -1.71 -0.49
N GLY A 124 2.62 -1.63 0.83
CA GLY A 124 1.54 -2.25 1.60
C GLY A 124 0.21 -1.49 1.51
N ASN A 125 0.26 -0.19 1.23
CA ASN A 125 -0.93 0.64 1.05
C ASN A 125 -0.64 1.78 0.07
N PHE A 126 -1.41 1.85 -1.01
CA PHE A 126 -1.28 2.89 -2.03
C PHE A 126 -2.15 4.13 -1.77
N ALA A 127 -3.02 4.13 -0.75
CA ALA A 127 -3.83 5.30 -0.44
C ALA A 127 -2.96 6.44 0.08
N LEU A 128 -2.76 7.48 -0.73
CA LEU A 128 -1.90 8.63 -0.39
C LEU A 128 -2.27 9.26 0.95
N THR A 129 -3.56 9.36 1.25
CA THR A 129 -4.04 9.94 2.51
C THR A 129 -3.65 9.11 3.74
N VAL A 130 -3.57 7.77 3.63
CA VAL A 130 -3.03 6.90 4.70
C VAL A 130 -1.54 7.12 4.88
N VAL A 131 -0.79 7.18 3.78
CA VAL A 131 0.66 7.36 3.81
C VAL A 131 1.03 8.73 4.41
N LEU A 132 0.30 9.78 4.03
CA LEU A 132 0.48 11.12 4.60
C LEU A 132 0.10 11.16 6.09
N LEU A 133 -1.02 10.52 6.48
CA LEU A 133 -1.39 10.39 7.88
C LEU A 133 -0.25 9.76 8.69
N GLN A 134 0.31 8.64 8.22
CA GLN A 134 1.40 7.94 8.88
C GLN A 134 2.64 8.84 9.01
N LYS A 135 3.02 9.54 7.94
CA LYS A 135 4.18 10.44 7.95
C LYS A 135 3.99 11.65 8.89
N PHE A 136 2.85 12.28 8.84
CA PHE A 136 2.54 13.41 9.72
C PHE A 136 2.47 12.97 11.19
N ALA A 137 1.95 11.77 11.45
CA ALA A 137 1.95 11.17 12.78
C ALA A 137 3.39 10.90 13.28
N GLU A 138 4.29 10.37 12.44
CA GLU A 138 5.71 10.20 12.79
C GLU A 138 6.38 11.54 13.13
N ILE A 139 6.10 12.59 12.36
CA ILE A 139 6.62 13.93 12.63
C ILE A 139 6.07 14.45 13.96
N ALA A 140 4.75 14.37 14.18
CA ALA A 140 4.10 14.85 15.40
C ALA A 140 4.61 14.11 16.64
N ALA A 141 4.81 12.79 16.58
CA ALA A 141 5.30 11.98 17.69
C ALA A 141 6.70 12.36 18.19
N ARG A 142 7.52 13.06 17.38
CA ARG A 142 8.82 13.60 17.82
C ARG A 142 8.69 14.75 18.80
N TYR A 143 7.57 15.48 18.73
CA TYR A 143 7.34 16.71 19.51
C TYR A 143 6.24 16.54 20.56
N ILE A 144 5.26 15.66 20.32
CA ILE A 144 4.09 15.47 21.18
C ILE A 144 4.15 14.05 21.77
N PRO A 145 4.41 13.91 23.09
CA PRO A 145 4.68 12.59 23.67
C PRO A 145 3.43 11.75 23.95
N GLN A 146 2.22 12.33 23.89
CA GLN A 146 0.97 11.64 24.22
C GLN A 146 0.06 11.55 23.01
N TRP A 147 -0.36 10.35 22.66
CA TRP A 147 -1.33 10.08 21.58
C TRP A 147 -2.11 8.80 21.82
N GLU A 148 -3.26 8.72 21.18
CA GLU A 148 -4.08 7.51 21.07
C GLU A 148 -4.53 7.32 19.64
N ILE A 149 -4.71 6.05 19.20
CA ILE A 149 -5.12 5.67 17.85
C ILE A 149 -6.54 5.12 17.92
N ILE A 150 -7.41 5.55 17.01
CA ILE A 150 -8.76 5.02 16.85
C ILE A 150 -8.90 4.39 15.47
N ASP A 151 -9.30 3.14 15.46
CA ASP A 151 -9.47 2.30 14.28
C ASP A 151 -10.96 2.03 14.05
N TYR A 152 -11.50 2.55 12.97
CA TYR A 152 -12.91 2.39 12.60
C TYR A 152 -13.04 1.44 11.43
N ALA A 153 -13.98 0.52 11.50
CA ALA A 153 -14.33 -0.32 10.36
C ALA A 153 -15.77 -0.81 10.43
N HIS A 154 -16.22 -1.41 9.31
CA HIS A 154 -17.53 -2.04 9.23
C HIS A 154 -17.71 -3.12 10.31
N ALA A 155 -18.95 -3.34 10.73
CA ALA A 155 -19.31 -4.22 11.85
C ALA A 155 -18.87 -5.68 11.67
N ASP A 156 -18.77 -6.16 10.42
CA ASP A 156 -18.40 -7.55 10.08
C ASP A 156 -16.88 -7.76 9.90
N LYS A 157 -16.07 -6.71 10.04
CA LYS A 157 -14.62 -6.83 9.95
C LYS A 157 -14.05 -7.57 11.18
N MET A 158 -13.55 -8.78 10.95
CA MET A 158 -13.13 -9.68 12.02
C MET A 158 -11.81 -9.28 12.70
N ASP A 159 -10.88 -8.66 11.97
CA ASP A 159 -9.61 -8.22 12.54
C ASP A 159 -9.78 -6.90 13.31
N ALA A 160 -9.27 -6.89 14.54
CA ALA A 160 -9.19 -5.71 15.41
C ALA A 160 -7.85 -5.73 16.17
N PRO A 161 -7.05 -4.67 16.08
CA PRO A 161 -7.19 -3.55 15.17
C PRO A 161 -6.91 -3.92 13.71
N SER A 162 -7.27 -3.02 12.77
CA SER A 162 -6.99 -3.19 11.34
C SER A 162 -5.48 -3.19 11.04
N GLY A 163 -5.10 -3.69 9.84
CA GLY A 163 -3.71 -3.63 9.39
C GLY A 163 -3.16 -2.21 9.39
N THR A 164 -3.96 -1.22 9.00
CA THR A 164 -3.56 0.19 8.99
C THR A 164 -3.26 0.72 10.40
N ALA A 165 -4.10 0.40 11.38
CA ALA A 165 -3.87 0.84 12.76
C ALA A 165 -2.66 0.12 13.40
N ARG A 166 -2.46 -1.19 13.10
CA ARG A 166 -1.25 -1.92 13.52
C ARG A 166 0.02 -1.33 12.92
N GLU A 167 0.01 -1.03 11.64
CA GLU A 167 1.14 -0.41 10.94
C GLU A 167 1.46 0.97 11.53
N LEU A 168 0.44 1.80 11.79
CA LEU A 168 0.61 3.12 12.41
C LEU A 168 1.25 2.99 13.80
N ALA A 169 0.74 2.11 14.66
CA ALA A 169 1.31 1.87 15.99
C ALA A 169 2.76 1.37 15.92
N PHE A 170 3.05 0.45 14.98
CA PHE A 170 4.41 -0.05 14.75
C PHE A 170 5.36 1.06 14.29
N ARG A 171 4.95 1.90 13.35
CA ARG A 171 5.77 3.03 12.86
C ARG A 171 6.08 4.03 13.97
N LEU A 172 5.09 4.37 14.79
CA LEU A 172 5.26 5.26 15.94
C LEU A 172 6.19 4.67 17.00
N SER A 173 6.17 3.34 17.21
CA SER A 173 7.09 2.68 18.15
C SER A 173 8.57 2.84 17.80
N LYS A 174 8.89 3.12 16.52
CA LYS A 174 10.25 3.44 16.08
C LYS A 174 10.70 4.85 16.46
N ILE A 175 9.75 5.72 16.78
CA ILE A 175 10.02 7.08 17.26
C ILE A 175 10.12 7.06 18.78
N ARG A 176 9.02 6.67 19.46
CA ARG A 176 8.92 6.51 20.92
C ARG A 176 7.60 5.83 21.30
N PRO A 177 7.47 5.27 22.51
CA PRO A 177 6.16 4.92 23.06
C PRO A 177 5.36 6.17 23.43
N SER A 178 4.02 6.11 23.31
CA SER A 178 3.13 7.16 23.86
C SER A 178 3.18 7.15 25.38
N GLU A 179 3.32 8.32 25.99
CA GLU A 179 3.26 8.48 27.44
C GLU A 179 1.82 8.44 27.95
N LEU A 180 1.63 7.95 29.16
CA LEU A 180 0.36 7.95 29.86
C LEU A 180 0.49 8.81 31.11
N SER A 181 -0.35 9.82 31.26
CA SER A 181 -0.38 10.65 32.48
C SER A 181 -0.83 9.85 33.70
N VAL A 182 -1.73 8.87 33.50
CA VAL A 182 -2.14 7.92 34.51
C VAL A 182 -1.79 6.52 34.01
N PRO A 183 -0.91 5.77 34.70
CA PRO A 183 -0.62 4.38 34.37
C PRO A 183 -1.90 3.52 34.35
N LEU A 184 -1.95 2.50 33.49
CA LEU A 184 -3.14 1.67 33.34
C LEU A 184 -3.55 0.97 34.67
N GLU A 185 -2.56 0.62 35.48
CA GLU A 185 -2.75 -0.03 36.78
C GLU A 185 -3.39 0.89 37.86
N GLN A 186 -3.42 2.20 37.57
CA GLN A 186 -4.02 3.21 38.45
C GLN A 186 -5.39 3.70 37.97
N ILE A 187 -5.89 3.14 36.86
CA ILE A 187 -7.21 3.48 36.32
C ILE A 187 -8.28 3.01 37.32
N GLN A 188 -9.23 3.90 37.62
CA GLN A 188 -10.43 3.59 38.38
C GLN A 188 -11.55 3.21 37.42
N GLY A 189 -12.13 2.01 37.59
CA GLY A 189 -13.17 1.44 36.72
C GLY A 189 -12.61 0.39 35.74
N GLU A 190 -13.25 0.26 34.59
CA GLU A 190 -12.95 -0.79 33.59
C GLU A 190 -11.76 -0.38 32.75
N VAL A 191 -10.59 -0.95 33.01
CA VAL A 191 -9.33 -0.62 32.32
C VAL A 191 -9.40 -0.89 30.81
N GLU A 192 -10.22 -1.85 30.38
CA GLU A 192 -10.47 -2.21 29.00
C GLU A 192 -11.02 -1.03 28.16
N THR A 193 -11.70 -0.06 28.82
CA THR A 193 -12.19 1.15 28.15
C THR A 193 -11.06 2.05 27.63
N ARG A 194 -9.84 1.86 28.14
CA ARG A 194 -8.62 2.53 27.66
C ARG A 194 -8.03 1.89 26.39
N GLY A 195 -8.72 0.91 25.81
CA GLY A 195 -8.26 0.18 24.65
C GLY A 195 -7.08 -0.77 24.92
N ALA A 196 -6.43 -1.24 23.87
CA ALA A 196 -5.28 -2.12 23.98
C ALA A 196 -3.96 -1.36 23.80
N ARG A 197 -2.94 -1.71 24.59
CA ARG A 197 -1.61 -1.17 24.39
C ARG A 197 -0.85 -1.98 23.33
N LEU A 198 -0.70 -1.41 22.14
CA LEU A 198 -0.06 -2.05 21.01
C LEU A 198 1.25 -1.30 20.65
N THR A 199 2.39 -1.97 20.78
CA THR A 199 3.73 -1.42 20.49
C THR A 199 3.98 -0.02 21.07
N GLY A 200 3.43 0.24 22.27
CA GLY A 200 3.59 1.51 22.98
C GLY A 200 2.51 2.56 22.71
N SER A 201 1.52 2.31 21.86
CA SER A 201 0.36 3.19 21.62
C SER A 201 -0.91 2.57 22.19
N GLN A 202 -1.82 3.42 22.76
CA GLN A 202 -3.18 3.00 23.06
C GLN A 202 -3.99 2.97 21.75
N VAL A 203 -4.68 1.85 21.50
CA VAL A 203 -5.44 1.61 20.27
C VAL A 203 -6.87 1.19 20.63
N HIS A 204 -7.84 1.89 20.06
CA HIS A 204 -9.26 1.64 20.21
C HIS A 204 -9.85 1.19 18.88
N SER A 205 -10.63 0.12 18.86
CA SER A 205 -11.25 -0.39 17.62
C SER A 205 -12.76 -0.27 17.69
N ILE A 206 -13.35 0.48 16.77
CA ILE A 206 -14.79 0.66 16.62
C ILE A 206 -15.25 -0.15 15.41
N ARG A 207 -16.27 -0.99 15.61
CA ARG A 207 -16.88 -1.86 14.57
C ARG A 207 -18.38 -1.59 14.54
N LEU A 208 -18.83 -0.76 13.57
CA LEU A 208 -20.23 -0.39 13.43
C LEU A 208 -20.66 -0.33 11.96
N PRO A 209 -21.95 -0.59 11.65
CA PRO A 209 -22.50 -0.28 10.33
C PRO A 209 -22.29 1.20 10.00
N GLY A 210 -22.06 1.50 8.71
CA GLY A 210 -21.84 2.86 8.23
C GLY A 210 -20.37 3.27 8.12
N TYR A 211 -19.45 2.58 8.80
CA TYR A 211 -18.02 2.71 8.52
C TYR A 211 -17.59 1.75 7.40
N THR A 212 -16.64 2.16 6.57
CA THR A 212 -15.91 1.25 5.69
C THR A 212 -14.54 0.94 6.32
N ILE A 213 -13.60 1.84 6.25
CA ILE A 213 -12.31 1.80 6.94
C ILE A 213 -11.90 3.25 7.22
N SER A 214 -11.56 3.55 8.48
CA SER A 214 -11.00 4.84 8.86
C SER A 214 -9.94 4.65 9.94
N ALA A 215 -8.95 5.51 9.95
CA ALA A 215 -7.93 5.57 11.00
C ALA A 215 -7.78 7.00 11.47
N GLU A 216 -7.71 7.18 12.78
CA GLU A 216 -7.52 8.47 13.43
C GLU A 216 -6.41 8.36 14.47
N ILE A 217 -5.60 9.39 14.59
CA ILE A 217 -4.66 9.55 15.68
C ILE A 217 -4.84 10.93 16.29
N ILE A 218 -4.93 10.96 17.61
CA ILE A 218 -5.11 12.19 18.39
C ILE A 218 -3.87 12.37 19.25
N PHE A 219 -3.16 13.48 19.06
CA PHE A 219 -2.05 13.93 19.88
C PHE A 219 -2.52 14.99 20.86
N GLY A 220 -2.06 14.96 22.11
CA GLY A 220 -2.42 15.90 23.16
C GLY A 220 -1.22 16.57 23.83
N LEU A 221 -1.35 17.89 24.04
CA LEU A 221 -0.52 18.69 24.91
C LEU A 221 -1.45 19.52 25.81
N PRO A 222 -0.97 20.17 26.91
CA PRO A 222 -1.80 21.04 27.72
C PRO A 222 -2.55 22.08 26.87
N ASP A 223 -3.87 22.14 27.01
CA ASP A 223 -4.79 23.06 26.34
C ASP A 223 -4.82 22.99 24.80
N GLN A 224 -4.23 21.95 24.17
CA GLN A 224 -4.22 21.79 22.72
C GLN A 224 -4.20 20.32 22.30
N LYS A 225 -4.75 20.04 21.13
CA LYS A 225 -4.70 18.73 20.49
C LYS A 225 -4.53 18.86 18.99
N LEU A 226 -3.87 17.87 18.38
CA LEU A 226 -3.79 17.67 16.95
C LEU A 226 -4.48 16.36 16.60
N THR A 227 -5.41 16.39 15.66
CA THR A 227 -6.06 15.18 15.12
C THR A 227 -5.70 15.01 13.67
N LEU A 228 -5.23 13.82 13.30
CA LEU A 228 -5.05 13.39 11.93
C LEU A 228 -6.02 12.25 11.68
N ARG A 229 -6.82 12.36 10.61
CA ARG A 229 -7.83 11.35 10.28
C ARG A 229 -7.84 11.04 8.78
N HIS A 230 -8.00 9.78 8.47
CA HIS A 230 -8.23 9.24 7.15
C HIS A 230 -9.54 8.46 7.15
N ASP A 231 -10.41 8.75 6.18
CA ASP A 231 -11.63 8.00 5.89
C ASP A 231 -11.57 7.45 4.46
N SER A 232 -11.88 6.18 4.27
CA SER A 232 -11.90 5.52 2.96
C SER A 232 -13.28 4.98 2.62
N GLY A 233 -13.61 5.02 1.34
CA GLY A 233 -14.75 4.29 0.79
C GLY A 233 -14.41 2.81 0.53
N SER A 234 -15.37 2.08 -0.06
CA SER A 234 -15.25 0.63 -0.34
C SER A 234 -14.54 0.31 -1.67
N SER A 235 -14.31 1.31 -2.52
CA SER A 235 -13.70 1.11 -3.84
C SER A 235 -12.16 1.06 -3.76
N ALA A 236 -11.54 0.54 -4.84
CA ALA A 236 -10.08 0.58 -4.99
C ALA A 236 -9.55 1.93 -5.52
N GLN A 237 -10.43 2.91 -5.78
CA GLN A 237 -10.06 4.22 -6.31
C GLN A 237 -8.96 4.93 -5.49
N PRO A 238 -8.97 4.89 -4.14
CA PRO A 238 -7.91 5.51 -3.35
C PRO A 238 -6.49 4.99 -3.62
N TYR A 239 -6.36 3.81 -4.23
CA TYR A 239 -5.05 3.21 -4.55
C TYR A 239 -4.48 3.68 -5.88
N VAL A 240 -5.29 4.26 -6.77
CA VAL A 240 -4.89 4.60 -8.14
C VAL A 240 -3.78 5.64 -8.15
N ASP A 241 -3.96 6.77 -7.48
CA ASP A 241 -2.99 7.88 -7.50
C ASP A 241 -1.65 7.47 -6.91
N GLY A 242 -1.66 6.69 -5.82
CA GLY A 242 -0.43 6.17 -5.23
C GLY A 242 0.27 5.12 -6.10
N ALA A 243 -0.49 4.29 -6.83
CA ALA A 243 0.11 3.34 -7.77
C ALA A 243 0.69 4.06 -9.00
N LEU A 244 0.03 5.08 -9.52
CA LEU A 244 0.56 5.93 -10.59
C LEU A 244 1.84 6.66 -10.15
N LEU A 245 1.86 7.18 -8.93
CA LEU A 245 3.06 7.79 -8.35
C LEU A 245 4.20 6.76 -8.22
N ALA A 246 3.92 5.56 -7.72
CA ALA A 246 4.90 4.48 -7.60
C ALA A 246 5.51 4.12 -8.96
N ILE A 247 4.69 3.96 -10.01
CA ILE A 247 5.12 3.68 -11.39
C ILE A 247 6.05 4.78 -11.90
N ARG A 248 5.70 6.06 -11.69
CA ARG A 248 6.51 7.22 -12.15
C ARG A 248 7.84 7.36 -11.43
N LYS A 249 7.96 6.83 -10.21
CA LYS A 249 9.13 7.06 -9.33
C LYS A 249 10.02 5.84 -9.15
N VAL A 250 9.56 4.62 -9.47
CA VAL A 250 10.33 3.40 -9.21
C VAL A 250 11.66 3.32 -9.98
N ASN A 251 11.79 4.03 -11.09
CA ASN A 251 13.00 4.11 -11.89
C ASN A 251 14.02 5.16 -11.40
N THR A 252 13.72 5.90 -10.33
CA THR A 252 14.61 6.95 -9.80
C THR A 252 15.64 6.42 -8.80
N PHE A 253 15.64 5.13 -8.52
CA PHE A 253 16.58 4.48 -7.61
C PHE A 253 16.88 3.04 -8.06
N VAL A 254 17.89 2.43 -7.48
CA VAL A 254 18.24 1.01 -7.62
C VAL A 254 18.02 0.31 -6.28
N GLY A 255 17.72 -0.99 -6.31
CA GLY A 255 17.46 -1.81 -5.13
C GLY A 255 16.00 -1.78 -4.68
N LEU A 256 15.73 -2.41 -3.53
CA LEU A 256 14.40 -2.54 -2.95
C LEU A 256 14.11 -1.42 -1.94
N ARG A 257 12.96 -0.75 -2.10
CA ARG A 257 12.36 0.12 -1.08
C ARG A 257 11.00 -0.41 -0.65
N ARG A 258 10.66 -0.28 0.64
CA ARG A 258 9.38 -0.74 1.20
C ARG A 258 8.62 0.46 1.77
N GLY A 259 7.41 0.72 1.24
CA GLY A 259 6.54 1.84 1.60
C GLY A 259 6.51 2.94 0.54
N LEU A 260 5.31 3.43 0.22
CA LEU A 260 5.10 4.50 -0.76
C LEU A 260 5.74 5.82 -0.33
N ASP A 261 5.89 6.02 0.97
CA ASP A 261 6.53 7.18 1.57
C ASP A 261 8.01 7.38 1.16
N ASN A 262 8.67 6.32 0.67
CA ASN A 262 10.05 6.42 0.15
C ASN A 262 10.16 7.13 -1.21
N VAL A 263 9.04 7.41 -1.85
CA VAL A 263 8.98 8.12 -3.14
C VAL A 263 8.13 9.39 -3.08
N LEU A 264 7.62 9.75 -1.88
CA LEU A 264 7.01 11.05 -1.65
C LEU A 264 8.09 12.11 -1.48
N ASP A 265 7.88 13.26 -2.10
CA ASP A 265 8.68 14.47 -1.86
C ASP A 265 8.03 15.23 -0.69
N LEU A 266 8.61 15.07 0.50
CA LEU A 266 8.11 15.66 1.75
C LEU A 266 9.08 16.69 2.35
N THR A 267 10.04 17.17 1.55
CA THR A 267 10.99 18.22 1.94
C THR A 267 10.51 19.61 1.58
#